data_b74e2e81f0321a9ab4a5776633e275bb
#
_entry.id   b74e2e81f0321a9ab4a5776633e275bb
#
_cell.length_a   1.000
_cell.length_b   1.000
_cell.length_c   1.000
_cell.angle_alpha   90.00
_cell.angle_beta   90.00
_cell.angle_gamma   90.00
#
_symmetry.space_group_name_H-M   'P 1'
#
loop_
_entity.id
_entity.type
_entity.pdbx_description
1 polymer ?
#
loop_
_entity_poly.entity_id
_entity_poly.type
_entity_poly.pdbx_seq_one_letter_code
_entity_poly.pdbx_strand_id
1 'polypeptide(L)'
;MKRTTMMILAAGAFAASLLPAKADDALKAVVEPFYTKILTRASGADVAATANAIIAENWQSIGDYSGKAKSRDQFVKQMSGFGKLIPDMTWKIEEMIVSGDRVIVRGRASGTPKGPMFGIDGQGKSWEIMSIDIHTVKDGKIVTSYHIEDWAGAIRQLKGK
;
A
#
# COMPACT_ATOMS: atom_id res chain seq x y z
N MET A 1 45.54 -54.05 27.77
CA MET A 1 44.42 -53.11 27.96
C MET A 1 44.41 -52.11 26.83
N LYS A 2 43.52 -52.29 25.83
CA LYS A 2 43.39 -51.38 24.68
C LYS A 2 42.18 -50.46 24.98
N ARG A 3 42.43 -49.13 25.09
CA ARG A 3 41.37 -48.12 25.26
C ARG A 3 40.90 -47.71 23.83
N THR A 4 39.65 -48.04 23.50
CA THR A 4 39.01 -47.58 22.30
C THR A 4 38.37 -46.22 22.55
N THR A 5 38.91 -45.18 21.90
CA THR A 5 38.35 -43.83 21.91
C THR A 5 37.21 -43.72 20.92
N MET A 6 36.01 -43.53 21.43
CA MET A 6 34.80 -43.38 20.63
C MET A 6 34.69 -41.88 20.26
N MET A 7 34.87 -41.56 18.98
CA MET A 7 34.63 -40.22 18.41
C MET A 7 33.13 -40.07 18.15
N ILE A 8 32.48 -39.15 18.86
CA ILE A 8 31.09 -38.75 18.60
C ILE A 8 31.15 -37.63 17.56
N LEU A 9 30.74 -37.90 16.34
CA LEU A 9 30.49 -36.89 15.31
C LEU A 9 29.15 -36.22 15.64
N ALA A 10 29.18 -34.98 16.11
CA ALA A 10 28.00 -34.14 16.21
C ALA A 10 27.66 -33.58 14.81
N ALA A 11 26.67 -34.17 14.18
CA ALA A 11 26.07 -33.62 12.95
C ALA A 11 25.20 -32.40 13.34
N GLY A 12 25.76 -31.20 13.23
CA GLY A 12 25.01 -29.95 13.35
C GLY A 12 24.06 -29.80 12.16
N ALA A 13 22.76 -29.97 12.38
CA ALA A 13 21.75 -29.66 11.40
C ALA A 13 21.68 -28.14 11.23
N PHE A 14 22.22 -27.62 10.13
CA PHE A 14 21.98 -26.26 9.68
C PHE A 14 20.52 -26.20 9.16
N ALA A 15 19.58 -25.83 10.02
CA ALA A 15 18.25 -25.46 9.60
C ALA A 15 18.37 -24.09 8.91
N ALA A 16 18.53 -24.12 7.58
CA ALA A 16 18.47 -22.91 6.75
C ALA A 16 17.10 -22.27 6.94
N SER A 17 17.07 -21.09 7.54
CA SER A 17 15.87 -20.28 7.76
C SER A 17 15.33 -19.73 6.43
N LEU A 18 14.53 -20.53 5.73
CA LEU A 18 13.71 -20.10 4.58
C LEU A 18 12.41 -19.39 5.01
N LEU A 19 12.22 -19.15 6.29
CA LEU A 19 10.99 -18.60 6.88
C LEU A 19 10.76 -17.08 6.65
N PRO A 20 11.80 -16.19 6.65
CA PRO A 20 11.53 -14.75 6.51
C PRO A 20 11.00 -14.37 5.12
N ALA A 21 11.56 -14.87 4.04
CA ALA A 21 11.17 -14.49 2.67
C ALA A 21 9.69 -14.84 2.36
N LYS A 22 9.19 -16.00 2.81
CA LYS A 22 7.78 -16.37 2.64
C LYS A 22 6.83 -15.50 3.47
N ALA A 23 7.26 -15.07 4.66
CA ALA A 23 6.48 -14.18 5.49
C ALA A 23 6.38 -12.79 4.87
N ASP A 24 7.48 -12.27 4.32
CA ASP A 24 7.52 -10.99 3.60
C ASP A 24 6.62 -10.98 2.37
N ASP A 25 6.66 -12.06 1.57
CA ASP A 25 5.79 -12.21 0.39
C ASP A 25 4.31 -12.28 0.77
N ALA A 26 3.97 -12.92 1.88
CA ALA A 26 2.61 -12.97 2.38
C ALA A 26 2.10 -11.57 2.80
N LEU A 27 2.93 -10.76 3.47
CA LEU A 27 2.57 -9.39 3.83
C LEU A 27 2.40 -8.49 2.60
N LYS A 28 3.30 -8.61 1.61
CA LYS A 28 3.19 -7.88 0.34
C LYS A 28 1.91 -8.25 -0.40
N ALA A 29 1.55 -9.54 -0.44
CA ALA A 29 0.33 -10.02 -1.09
C ALA A 29 -0.95 -9.46 -0.46
N VAL A 30 -0.96 -9.17 0.85
CA VAL A 30 -2.09 -8.49 1.53
C VAL A 30 -2.19 -7.03 1.07
N VAL A 31 -1.04 -6.34 0.89
CA VAL A 31 -1.00 -4.90 0.58
C VAL A 31 -1.16 -4.61 -0.91
N GLU A 32 -0.68 -5.46 -1.80
CA GLU A 32 -0.72 -5.24 -3.25
C GLU A 32 -2.12 -4.88 -3.81
N PRO A 33 -3.24 -5.54 -3.40
CA PRO A 33 -4.57 -5.18 -3.88
C PRO A 33 -5.03 -3.77 -3.45
N PHE A 34 -4.45 -3.19 -2.39
CA PHE A 34 -4.72 -1.82 -2.00
C PHE A 34 -4.37 -0.85 -3.16
N TYR A 35 -3.24 -1.06 -3.81
CA TYR A 35 -2.78 -0.24 -4.95
C TYR A 35 -3.43 -0.66 -6.26
N THR A 36 -3.41 -1.96 -6.57
CA THR A 36 -3.82 -2.46 -7.89
C THR A 36 -5.32 -2.49 -8.10
N LYS A 37 -6.13 -2.57 -7.02
CA LYS A 37 -7.59 -2.68 -7.10
C LYS A 37 -8.33 -1.51 -6.44
N ILE A 38 -7.86 -0.98 -5.29
CA ILE A 38 -8.55 0.12 -4.62
C ILE A 38 -8.10 1.47 -5.17
N LEU A 39 -6.81 1.78 -5.15
CA LEU A 39 -6.28 3.07 -5.61
C LEU A 39 -6.29 3.18 -7.14
N THR A 40 -6.05 2.09 -7.87
CA THR A 40 -6.14 2.06 -9.34
C THR A 40 -7.58 1.97 -9.79
N ARG A 41 -8.21 3.11 -10.09
CA ARG A 41 -9.62 3.19 -10.53
C ARG A 41 -9.82 2.67 -11.95
N ALA A 42 -8.80 2.76 -12.79
CA ALA A 42 -8.79 2.17 -14.13
C ALA A 42 -8.95 0.63 -14.13
N SER A 43 -8.69 -0.04 -12.99
CA SER A 43 -8.89 -1.50 -12.85
C SER A 43 -10.35 -1.93 -12.95
N GLY A 44 -11.32 -1.02 -12.69
CA GLY A 44 -12.74 -1.34 -12.62
C GLY A 44 -13.13 -2.23 -11.42
N ALA A 45 -12.20 -2.53 -10.52
CA ALA A 45 -12.45 -3.39 -9.37
C ALA A 45 -13.45 -2.78 -8.38
N ASP A 46 -14.24 -3.63 -7.71
CA ASP A 46 -15.10 -3.22 -6.60
C ASP A 46 -14.25 -2.84 -5.39
N VAL A 47 -14.28 -1.54 -5.07
CA VAL A 47 -13.52 -0.95 -3.95
C VAL A 47 -14.01 -1.50 -2.62
N ALA A 48 -15.32 -1.59 -2.41
CA ALA A 48 -15.89 -2.01 -1.13
C ALA A 48 -15.58 -3.49 -0.86
N ALA A 49 -15.78 -4.35 -1.85
CA ALA A 49 -15.46 -5.77 -1.74
C ALA A 49 -13.97 -5.98 -1.47
N THR A 50 -13.08 -5.28 -2.22
CA THR A 50 -11.64 -5.38 -2.01
C THR A 50 -11.23 -4.86 -0.63
N ALA A 51 -11.74 -3.69 -0.22
CA ALA A 51 -11.44 -3.12 1.09
C ALA A 51 -11.87 -4.05 2.24
N ASN A 52 -13.06 -4.65 2.16
CA ASN A 52 -13.53 -5.62 3.14
C ASN A 52 -12.64 -6.87 3.24
N ALA A 53 -12.04 -7.28 2.12
CA ALA A 53 -11.16 -8.44 2.09
C ALA A 53 -9.79 -8.18 2.74
N ILE A 54 -9.19 -7.00 2.54
CA ILE A 54 -7.79 -6.74 2.91
C ILE A 54 -7.61 -5.69 4.01
N ILE A 55 -8.63 -4.90 4.36
CA ILE A 55 -8.57 -3.84 5.36
C ILE A 55 -9.40 -4.24 6.58
N ALA A 56 -8.86 -4.10 7.78
CA ALA A 56 -9.58 -4.35 9.02
C ALA A 56 -10.74 -3.35 9.21
N GLU A 57 -11.79 -3.75 9.92
CA GLU A 57 -12.95 -2.90 10.19
C GLU A 57 -12.56 -1.63 10.97
N ASN A 58 -11.68 -1.77 11.95
CA ASN A 58 -11.16 -0.70 12.78
C ASN A 58 -9.92 -0.01 12.23
N TRP A 59 -9.64 -0.18 10.93
CA TRP A 59 -8.50 0.44 10.26
C TRP A 59 -8.50 1.96 10.36
N GLN A 60 -7.31 2.51 10.46
CA GLN A 60 -7.05 3.94 10.51
C GLN A 60 -6.10 4.37 9.39
N SER A 61 -6.51 5.36 8.59
CA SER A 61 -5.68 6.03 7.59
C SER A 61 -5.26 7.39 8.14
N ILE A 62 -3.95 7.61 8.25
CA ILE A 62 -3.36 8.77 8.91
C ILE A 62 -2.46 9.49 7.90
N GLY A 63 -2.89 10.65 7.43
CA GLY A 63 -2.16 11.46 6.44
C GLY A 63 -1.48 12.70 7.04
N ASP A 64 -1.74 13.01 8.31
CA ASP A 64 -1.16 14.17 8.99
C ASP A 64 -1.17 14.00 10.52
N TYR A 65 -0.68 15.00 11.24
CA TYR A 65 -0.65 15.02 12.71
C TYR A 65 -1.82 15.81 13.34
N SER A 66 -2.93 16.01 12.62
CA SER A 66 -4.13 16.70 13.16
C SER A 66 -4.87 15.90 14.22
N GLY A 67 -4.51 14.63 14.43
CA GLY A 67 -5.21 13.69 15.29
C GLY A 67 -6.48 13.10 14.68
N LYS A 68 -6.77 13.39 13.43
CA LYS A 68 -7.93 12.85 12.70
C LYS A 68 -7.47 11.71 11.80
N ALA A 69 -8.02 10.50 12.04
CA ALA A 69 -7.83 9.37 11.16
C ALA A 69 -9.09 9.13 10.32
N LYS A 70 -8.91 8.69 9.08
CA LYS A 70 -10.00 8.28 8.21
C LYS A 70 -10.33 6.81 8.46
N SER A 71 -11.61 6.47 8.60
CA SER A 71 -12.07 5.09 8.70
C SER A 71 -12.10 4.39 7.34
N ARG A 72 -12.22 3.04 7.35
CA ARG A 72 -12.37 2.23 6.14
C ARG A 72 -13.54 2.70 5.28
N ASP A 73 -14.71 2.97 5.87
CA ASP A 73 -15.90 3.38 5.13
C ASP A 73 -15.75 4.78 4.51
N GLN A 74 -15.13 5.72 5.25
CA GLN A 74 -14.81 7.04 4.71
C GLN A 74 -13.84 6.94 3.52
N PHE A 75 -12.86 6.05 3.60
CA PHE A 75 -11.91 5.80 2.52
C PHE A 75 -12.58 5.17 1.29
N VAL A 76 -13.43 4.16 1.47
CA VAL A 76 -14.23 3.55 0.38
C VAL A 76 -15.07 4.60 -0.33
N LYS A 77 -15.76 5.47 0.44
CA LYS A 77 -16.55 6.58 -0.11
C LYS A 77 -15.69 7.57 -0.90
N GLN A 78 -14.51 7.92 -0.38
CA GLN A 78 -13.55 8.80 -1.06
C GLN A 78 -13.07 8.18 -2.39
N MET A 79 -12.70 6.89 -2.39
CA MET A 79 -12.25 6.20 -3.60
C MET A 79 -13.35 6.09 -4.66
N SER A 80 -14.60 5.91 -4.25
CA SER A 80 -15.76 5.96 -5.15
C SER A 80 -15.92 7.35 -5.79
N GLY A 81 -15.67 8.42 -5.04
CA GLY A 81 -15.64 9.79 -5.56
C GLY A 81 -14.50 10.02 -6.56
N PHE A 82 -13.30 9.59 -6.21
CA PHE A 82 -12.14 9.67 -7.11
C PHE A 82 -12.35 8.86 -8.39
N GLY A 83 -12.98 7.69 -8.34
CA GLY A 83 -13.30 6.91 -9.53
C GLY A 83 -14.23 7.62 -10.51
N LYS A 84 -15.10 8.52 -10.03
CA LYS A 84 -15.94 9.37 -10.90
C LYS A 84 -15.16 10.56 -11.47
N LEU A 85 -14.35 11.20 -10.62
CA LEU A 85 -13.58 12.37 -11.01
C LEU A 85 -12.37 12.03 -11.89
N ILE A 86 -11.68 10.91 -11.59
CA ILE A 86 -10.42 10.49 -12.24
C ILE A 86 -10.55 9.00 -12.62
N PRO A 87 -11.36 8.67 -13.64
CA PRO A 87 -11.65 7.27 -13.98
C PRO A 87 -10.43 6.51 -14.52
N ASP A 88 -9.44 7.21 -15.04
CA ASP A 88 -8.16 6.70 -15.54
C ASP A 88 -7.07 6.64 -14.44
N MET A 89 -7.39 6.94 -13.17
CA MET A 89 -6.42 6.93 -12.09
C MET A 89 -5.75 5.57 -11.96
N THR A 90 -4.43 5.58 -11.99
CA THR A 90 -3.57 4.41 -11.78
C THR A 90 -2.63 4.65 -10.61
N TRP A 91 -2.29 3.57 -9.91
CA TRP A 91 -1.33 3.60 -8.83
C TRP A 91 -0.38 2.42 -8.98
N LYS A 92 0.84 2.69 -9.42
CA LYS A 92 1.87 1.70 -9.64
C LYS A 92 2.75 1.57 -8.39
N ILE A 93 2.97 0.35 -7.97
CA ILE A 93 3.96 0.03 -6.93
C ILE A 93 5.34 0.09 -7.59
N GLU A 94 6.19 1.00 -7.13
CA GLU A 94 7.59 1.09 -7.58
C GLU A 94 8.51 0.26 -6.67
N GLU A 95 8.15 0.14 -5.38
CA GLU A 95 8.94 -0.58 -4.40
C GLU A 95 8.09 -0.99 -3.19
N MET A 96 8.33 -2.19 -2.66
CA MET A 96 7.81 -2.66 -1.37
C MET A 96 8.94 -3.17 -0.49
N ILE A 97 9.04 -2.63 0.73
CA ILE A 97 10.00 -3.04 1.75
C ILE A 97 9.20 -3.57 2.95
N VAL A 98 9.57 -4.75 3.46
CA VAL A 98 8.96 -5.33 4.66
C VAL A 98 9.90 -5.13 5.85
N SER A 99 9.35 -4.72 6.97
CA SER A 99 10.05 -4.58 8.25
C SER A 99 9.13 -4.99 9.40
N GLY A 100 9.30 -6.19 9.91
CA GLY A 100 8.43 -6.79 10.90
C GLY A 100 7.00 -6.98 10.36
N ASP A 101 6.01 -6.39 11.02
CA ASP A 101 4.61 -6.40 10.58
C ASP A 101 4.24 -5.25 9.62
N ARG A 102 5.23 -4.48 9.16
CA ARG A 102 5.04 -3.30 8.31
C ARG A 102 5.48 -3.53 6.88
N VAL A 103 4.69 -3.01 5.95
CA VAL A 103 5.00 -2.92 4.52
C VAL A 103 5.08 -1.45 4.16
N ILE A 104 6.28 -1.00 3.78
CA ILE A 104 6.53 0.35 3.28
C ILE A 104 6.44 0.29 1.76
N VAL A 105 5.65 1.19 1.17
CA VAL A 105 5.43 1.22 -0.28
C VAL A 105 5.77 2.59 -0.83
N ARG A 106 6.64 2.63 -1.83
CA ARG A 106 6.83 3.80 -2.68
C ARG A 106 6.01 3.60 -3.94
N GLY A 107 5.03 4.48 -4.14
CA GLY A 107 4.08 4.44 -5.24
C GLY A 107 4.26 5.59 -6.22
N ARG A 108 3.78 5.36 -7.44
CA ARG A 108 3.61 6.36 -8.48
C ARG A 108 2.14 6.39 -8.86
N ALA A 109 1.50 7.53 -8.66
CA ALA A 109 0.10 7.73 -9.02
C ALA A 109 -0.01 8.70 -10.19
N SER A 110 -0.98 8.47 -11.08
CA SER A 110 -1.29 9.35 -12.18
C SER A 110 -2.77 9.35 -12.51
N GLY A 111 -3.25 10.41 -13.17
CA GLY A 111 -4.63 10.50 -13.61
C GLY A 111 -4.96 11.83 -14.26
N THR A 112 -6.10 11.86 -14.96
CA THR A 112 -6.63 13.02 -15.67
C THR A 112 -8.01 13.36 -15.12
N PRO A 113 -8.15 14.39 -14.28
CA PRO A 113 -9.45 14.78 -13.72
C PRO A 113 -10.41 15.24 -14.84
N LYS A 114 -11.66 14.77 -14.78
CA LYS A 114 -12.76 15.19 -15.67
C LYS A 114 -13.44 16.49 -15.24
N GLY A 115 -13.02 17.07 -14.12
CA GLY A 115 -13.55 18.30 -13.55
C GLY A 115 -12.59 18.90 -12.54
N PRO A 116 -12.96 19.97 -11.84
CA PRO A 116 -12.09 20.62 -10.88
C PRO A 116 -11.63 19.67 -9.77
N MET A 117 -10.32 19.61 -9.56
CA MET A 117 -9.65 18.87 -8.50
C MET A 117 -8.92 19.87 -7.60
N PHE A 118 -9.17 19.82 -6.29
CA PHE A 118 -8.65 20.82 -5.32
C PHE A 118 -8.95 22.26 -5.72
N GLY A 119 -10.11 22.52 -6.32
CA GLY A 119 -10.53 23.84 -6.79
C GLY A 119 -9.83 24.32 -8.08
N ILE A 120 -9.11 23.44 -8.77
CA ILE A 120 -8.38 23.76 -9.99
C ILE A 120 -9.00 23.00 -11.17
N ASP A 121 -9.41 23.72 -12.21
CA ASP A 121 -9.75 23.14 -13.50
C ASP A 121 -8.45 22.87 -14.27
N GLY A 122 -8.11 21.60 -14.39
CA GLY A 122 -6.91 21.16 -15.12
C GLY A 122 -7.03 21.24 -16.63
N GLN A 123 -8.24 21.51 -17.19
CA GLN A 123 -8.49 21.61 -18.62
C GLN A 123 -7.95 20.41 -19.42
N GLY A 124 -8.18 19.20 -18.88
CA GLY A 124 -7.71 17.95 -19.50
C GLY A 124 -6.23 17.63 -19.23
N LYS A 125 -5.53 18.40 -18.41
CA LYS A 125 -4.16 18.06 -17.99
C LYS A 125 -4.16 16.89 -17.03
N SER A 126 -3.15 16.04 -17.18
CA SER A 126 -2.86 14.93 -16.26
C SER A 126 -1.87 15.37 -15.19
N TRP A 127 -1.81 14.59 -14.12
CA TRP A 127 -0.80 14.69 -13.08
C TRP A 127 -0.14 13.35 -12.84
N GLU A 128 1.12 13.39 -12.39
CA GLU A 128 1.87 12.24 -11.89
C GLU A 128 2.59 12.63 -10.61
N ILE A 129 2.44 11.84 -9.55
CA ILE A 129 3.01 12.10 -8.24
C ILE A 129 3.62 10.86 -7.60
N MET A 130 4.50 11.09 -6.63
CA MET A 130 5.00 10.06 -5.72
C MET A 130 4.12 9.98 -4.48
N SER A 131 3.96 8.75 -3.95
CA SER A 131 3.48 8.50 -2.60
C SER A 131 4.47 7.66 -1.81
N ILE A 132 4.42 7.82 -0.48
CA ILE A 132 5.05 6.90 0.47
C ILE A 132 3.99 6.51 1.48
N ASP A 133 3.77 5.21 1.61
CA ASP A 133 2.83 4.64 2.54
C ASP A 133 3.53 3.64 3.47
N ILE A 134 3.07 3.56 4.73
CA ILE A 134 3.51 2.57 5.70
C ILE A 134 2.26 1.85 6.21
N HIS A 135 2.08 0.60 5.82
CA HIS A 135 0.97 -0.23 6.26
C HIS A 135 1.41 -1.16 7.39
N THR A 136 0.61 -1.26 8.45
CA THR A 136 0.75 -2.33 9.45
C THR A 136 -0.24 -3.43 9.11
N VAL A 137 0.25 -4.67 9.00
CA VAL A 137 -0.57 -5.85 8.67
C VAL A 137 -0.65 -6.76 9.90
N LYS A 138 -1.86 -7.12 10.31
CA LYS A 138 -2.13 -8.09 11.39
C LYS A 138 -3.25 -9.03 10.94
N ASP A 139 -3.10 -10.31 11.24
CA ASP A 139 -4.11 -11.35 10.94
C ASP A 139 -4.60 -11.31 9.48
N GLY A 140 -3.66 -11.09 8.54
CA GLY A 140 -3.94 -11.03 7.11
C GLY A 140 -4.71 -9.78 6.64
N LYS A 141 -4.77 -8.72 7.47
CA LYS A 141 -5.44 -7.46 7.12
C LYS A 141 -4.58 -6.24 7.45
N ILE A 142 -4.74 -5.18 6.67
CA ILE A 142 -4.15 -3.87 6.96
C ILE A 142 -4.94 -3.26 8.13
N VAL A 143 -4.26 -2.94 9.24
CA VAL A 143 -4.89 -2.34 10.43
C VAL A 143 -4.60 -0.85 10.57
N THR A 144 -3.51 -0.35 10.01
CA THR A 144 -3.14 1.07 10.03
C THR A 144 -2.37 1.40 8.75
N SER A 145 -2.61 2.59 8.21
CA SER A 145 -1.82 3.14 7.10
C SER A 145 -1.43 4.57 7.43
N TYR A 146 -0.13 4.86 7.44
CA TYR A 146 0.40 6.22 7.36
C TYR A 146 0.71 6.50 5.90
N HIS A 147 0.35 7.68 5.40
CA HIS A 147 0.52 7.98 3.99
C HIS A 147 0.81 9.46 3.75
N ILE A 148 1.60 9.72 2.71
CA ILE A 148 1.84 11.05 2.17
C ILE A 148 1.95 10.98 0.65
N GLU A 149 1.31 11.93 -0.04
CA GLU A 149 1.35 12.07 -1.48
C GLU A 149 1.72 13.50 -1.86
N ASP A 150 2.45 13.68 -2.96
CA ASP A 150 2.80 15.02 -3.48
C ASP A 150 1.62 15.69 -4.21
N TRP A 151 0.50 15.91 -3.49
CA TRP A 151 -0.65 16.65 -4.04
C TRP A 151 -0.30 18.09 -4.44
N ALA A 152 0.72 18.68 -3.81
CA ALA A 152 1.22 20.00 -4.21
C ALA A 152 1.83 19.94 -5.61
N GLY A 153 2.54 18.87 -5.94
CA GLY A 153 3.03 18.59 -7.29
C GLY A 153 1.91 18.41 -8.30
N ALA A 154 0.87 17.63 -7.96
CA ALA A 154 -0.30 17.49 -8.81
C ALA A 154 -0.97 18.84 -9.11
N ILE A 155 -1.14 19.69 -8.10
CA ILE A 155 -1.71 21.03 -8.23
C ILE A 155 -0.87 21.91 -9.17
N ARG A 156 0.47 21.88 -9.07
CA ARG A 156 1.36 22.62 -9.99
C ARG A 156 1.18 22.14 -11.44
N GLN A 157 1.15 20.82 -11.66
CA GLN A 157 0.98 20.24 -12.99
C GLN A 157 -0.36 20.60 -13.61
N LEU A 158 -1.46 20.52 -12.85
CA LEU A 158 -2.79 20.93 -13.32
C LEU A 158 -2.86 22.41 -13.67
N LYS A 159 -2.11 23.28 -12.98
CA LYS A 159 -1.97 24.71 -13.29
C LYS A 159 -1.06 24.97 -14.49
N GLY A 160 -0.34 23.98 -14.98
CA GLY A 160 0.63 24.14 -16.09
C GLY A 160 1.93 24.85 -15.67
N LYS A 161 2.36 24.60 -14.41
CA LYS A 161 3.57 25.18 -13.84
C LYS A 161 4.59 24.10 -13.53
#